data_fefcc8250a561a5fbadddabe81b029a0
#
_entry.id   fefcc8250a561a5fbadddabe81b029a0
#
_cell.length_a   1.000
_cell.length_b   1.000
_cell.length_c   1.000
_cell.angle_alpha   90.00
_cell.angle_beta   90.00
_cell.angle_gamma   90.00
#
_symmetry.space_group_name_H-M   'P 1'
#
loop_
_entity.id
_entity.type
_entity.pdbx_description
1 polymer ?
#
loop_
_entity_poly.entity_id
_entity_poly.type
_entity_poly.pdbx_seq_one_letter_code
_entity_poly.pdbx_strand_id
1 'polypeptide(L)'
;MMGRSVSVTTKVRGSHVRLLTMIDNSTPKVVLEKGKARLFQDGNPLIYGGAVKEVIGNPQAGDEVVVNDHVGNTLGRGVFNPFSQYRVRMMARTYESLYTLSFDDLLKVRIEQAIALRSAISLPSKKNSVYRLINGEGDRLGGLVVDVLGSTVVAQSSAYWVERHKSAIEAAILATVKSDKLVWRRSEGRLKQDGYTGDLADIVINSAAKVENSTGAEPEDLIVVENGIKYVVCPEDGQKTGFYCDQRDNRMMIREMSEGKTVLDTFCYSGGFSVNAAVGKNCEIQRSVLRFDNAAVPSISISTIYFYAHN
;
A
#
# COMPACT_ATOMS: atom_id res chain seq x y z
N MET A 1 -13.12 36.93 24.91
CA MET A 1 -13.63 37.07 23.54
C MET A 1 -13.97 35.68 23.03
N MET A 2 -15.25 35.42 22.85
CA MET A 2 -15.75 34.09 22.43
C MET A 2 -15.45 33.91 20.94
N GLY A 3 -14.68 32.87 20.61
CA GLY A 3 -14.40 32.46 19.24
C GLY A 3 -15.66 31.86 18.60
N ARG A 4 -16.15 32.43 17.52
CA ARG A 4 -17.27 31.92 16.72
C ARG A 4 -16.78 30.71 15.91
N SER A 5 -17.41 29.56 16.13
CA SER A 5 -17.28 28.40 15.24
C SER A 5 -18.04 28.66 13.95
N VAL A 6 -17.37 28.58 12.81
CA VAL A 6 -18.00 28.64 11.48
C VAL A 6 -18.24 27.19 11.03
N SER A 7 -19.50 26.78 10.96
CA SER A 7 -19.87 25.50 10.35
C SER A 7 -20.11 25.69 8.86
N VAL A 8 -19.34 25.01 8.01
CA VAL A 8 -19.57 24.93 6.57
C VAL A 8 -20.17 23.57 6.27
N THR A 9 -21.42 23.57 5.80
CA THR A 9 -22.14 22.34 5.40
C THR A 9 -22.02 22.16 3.89
N THR A 10 -21.28 21.19 3.44
CA THR A 10 -21.26 20.78 2.02
C THR A 10 -22.12 19.52 1.88
N LYS A 11 -23.20 19.59 1.07
CA LYS A 11 -24.08 18.46 0.77
C LYS A 11 -23.43 17.57 -0.28
N VAL A 12 -22.93 16.39 0.12
CA VAL A 12 -22.61 15.30 -0.80
C VAL A 12 -23.78 14.33 -0.80
N ARG A 13 -24.28 13.94 -1.99
CA ARG A 13 -25.42 13.04 -2.12
C ARG A 13 -25.10 11.69 -1.47
N GLY A 14 -25.79 11.33 -0.40
CA GLY A 14 -25.94 9.96 0.07
C GLY A 14 -25.37 9.60 1.43
N SER A 15 -24.60 10.45 2.12
CA SER A 15 -24.19 10.19 3.51
C SER A 15 -23.99 11.50 4.29
N HIS A 16 -24.55 11.57 5.47
CA HIS A 16 -24.34 12.68 6.39
C HIS A 16 -22.97 12.47 7.06
N VAL A 17 -21.91 13.04 6.50
CA VAL A 17 -20.60 13.11 7.18
C VAL A 17 -20.73 14.17 8.27
N ARG A 18 -20.62 13.75 9.53
CA ARG A 18 -20.61 14.65 10.67
C ARG A 18 -19.25 15.32 10.72
N LEU A 19 -19.15 16.56 10.21
CA LEU A 19 -17.95 17.39 10.35
C LEU A 19 -17.75 17.74 11.84
N LEU A 20 -16.91 16.96 12.51
CA LEU A 20 -16.36 17.34 13.81
C LEU A 20 -14.92 17.78 13.56
N THR A 21 -14.66 19.07 13.69
CA THR A 21 -13.32 19.62 13.69
C THR A 21 -12.59 19.09 14.93
N MET A 22 -11.76 18.06 14.76
CA MET A 22 -11.01 17.44 15.85
C MET A 22 -9.64 18.07 16.09
N ILE A 23 -9.30 19.09 15.30
CA ILE A 23 -8.07 19.85 15.50
C ILE A 23 -8.39 21.05 16.37
N ASP A 24 -8.09 20.91 17.64
CA ASP A 24 -8.21 21.99 18.62
C ASP A 24 -6.84 22.51 19.08
N ASN A 25 -6.84 23.47 19.98
CA ASN A 25 -5.61 24.06 20.51
C ASN A 25 -4.76 23.07 21.34
N SER A 26 -5.33 21.93 21.75
CA SER A 26 -4.65 20.87 22.50
C SER A 26 -3.90 19.89 21.60
N THR A 27 -4.20 19.85 20.29
CA THR A 27 -3.52 18.98 19.32
C THR A 27 -2.01 19.27 19.31
N PRO A 28 -1.15 18.26 19.50
CA PRO A 28 0.30 18.46 19.48
C PRO A 28 0.78 19.04 18.16
N LYS A 29 1.88 19.80 18.21
CA LYS A 29 2.40 20.55 17.05
C LYS A 29 3.85 20.20 16.77
N VAL A 30 4.18 20.12 15.49
CA VAL A 30 5.55 20.05 14.99
C VAL A 30 5.85 21.34 14.25
N VAL A 31 6.82 22.11 14.74
CA VAL A 31 7.26 23.37 14.14
C VAL A 31 8.51 23.12 13.30
N LEU A 32 8.50 23.58 12.05
CA LEU A 32 9.60 23.39 11.13
C LEU A 32 10.66 24.50 11.28
N GLU A 33 11.89 24.16 10.95
CA GLU A 33 13.01 25.09 10.82
C GLU A 33 12.76 26.13 9.72
N LYS A 34 13.34 27.32 9.89
CA LYS A 34 13.29 28.38 8.89
C LYS A 34 13.79 27.89 7.53
N GLY A 35 13.01 28.15 6.48
CA GLY A 35 13.33 27.76 5.11
C GLY A 35 13.01 26.29 4.74
N LYS A 36 12.54 25.46 5.68
CA LYS A 36 12.20 24.07 5.41
C LYS A 36 10.74 23.83 4.97
N ALA A 37 9.84 24.78 5.21
CA ALA A 37 8.41 24.63 4.93
C ALA A 37 8.09 24.44 3.43
N ARG A 38 8.84 25.08 2.52
CA ARG A 38 8.58 25.09 1.08
C ARG A 38 8.52 23.69 0.49
N LEU A 39 9.45 22.80 0.85
CA LEU A 39 9.48 21.41 0.36
C LEU A 39 8.17 20.67 0.64
N PHE A 40 7.56 20.93 1.80
CA PHE A 40 6.33 20.27 2.22
C PHE A 40 5.08 20.96 1.65
N GLN A 41 5.13 22.25 1.39
CA GLN A 41 4.13 22.99 0.63
C GLN A 41 4.08 22.49 -0.83
N ASP A 42 5.24 22.23 -1.43
CA ASP A 42 5.40 21.75 -2.81
C ASP A 42 5.03 20.25 -2.98
N GLY A 43 4.67 19.55 -1.89
CA GLY A 43 4.08 18.21 -2.01
C GLY A 43 4.80 17.08 -1.31
N ASN A 44 6.02 17.26 -0.80
CA ASN A 44 6.72 16.15 -0.10
C ASN A 44 5.89 15.69 1.13
N PRO A 45 5.53 14.40 1.23
CA PRO A 45 4.74 13.89 2.34
C PRO A 45 5.57 13.52 3.58
N LEU A 46 6.90 13.52 3.49
CA LEU A 46 7.79 13.03 4.55
C LEU A 46 8.62 14.16 5.15
N ILE A 47 8.42 14.43 6.43
CA ILE A 47 9.19 15.41 7.19
C ILE A 47 10.29 14.69 7.96
N TYR A 48 11.54 14.96 7.58
CA TYR A 48 12.72 14.41 8.25
C TYR A 48 13.01 15.11 9.57
N GLY A 49 13.64 14.41 10.51
CA GLY A 49 14.01 14.96 11.81
C GLY A 49 14.81 16.28 11.73
N GLY A 50 15.73 16.39 10.77
CA GLY A 50 16.53 17.60 10.55
C GLY A 50 15.74 18.82 9.99
N ALA A 51 14.46 18.67 9.68
CA ALA A 51 13.57 19.76 9.30
C ALA A 51 12.73 20.28 10.48
N VAL A 52 12.76 19.57 11.62
CA VAL A 52 11.95 19.89 12.81
C VAL A 52 12.76 20.75 13.76
N LYS A 53 12.22 21.93 14.09
CA LYS A 53 12.77 22.85 15.10
C LYS A 53 12.30 22.48 16.49
N GLU A 54 11.01 22.19 16.64
CA GLU A 54 10.39 21.98 17.95
C GLU A 54 9.19 21.05 17.84
N VAL A 55 8.93 20.29 18.91
CA VAL A 55 7.73 19.45 19.09
C VAL A 55 7.02 19.91 20.34
N ILE A 56 5.76 20.31 20.24
CA ILE A 56 4.94 20.85 21.32
C ILE A 56 3.83 19.86 21.64
N GLY A 57 3.55 19.62 22.93
CA GLY A 57 2.46 18.77 23.40
C GLY A 57 2.83 17.29 23.61
N ASN A 58 4.12 16.93 23.52
CA ASN A 58 4.67 15.60 23.82
C ASN A 58 3.94 14.42 23.12
N PRO A 59 3.76 14.45 21.77
CA PRO A 59 3.11 13.36 21.05
C PRO A 59 3.92 12.06 21.12
N GLN A 60 3.21 10.94 21.16
CA GLN A 60 3.77 9.61 21.10
C GLN A 60 3.84 9.12 19.64
N ALA A 61 4.57 8.01 19.40
CA ALA A 61 4.63 7.40 18.08
C ALA A 61 3.22 7.05 17.56
N GLY A 62 2.90 7.48 16.35
CA GLY A 62 1.59 7.29 15.73
C GLY A 62 0.52 8.29 16.12
N ASP A 63 0.80 9.27 17.00
CA ASP A 63 -0.15 10.34 17.31
C ASP A 63 -0.28 11.31 16.14
N GLU A 64 -1.49 11.87 16.00
CA GLU A 64 -1.71 12.97 15.08
C GLU A 64 -1.05 14.25 15.61
N VAL A 65 -0.45 15.01 14.68
CA VAL A 65 0.15 16.32 14.94
C VAL A 65 -0.24 17.32 13.86
N VAL A 66 -0.32 18.58 14.26
CA VAL A 66 -0.38 19.71 13.33
C VAL A 66 1.04 20.14 12.97
N VAL A 67 1.30 20.38 11.70
CA VAL A 67 2.60 20.84 11.22
C VAL A 67 2.54 22.32 10.90
N ASN A 68 3.41 23.10 11.54
CA ASN A 68 3.52 24.53 11.37
C ASN A 68 4.88 24.91 10.77
N ASP A 69 4.92 26.02 10.04
CA ASP A 69 6.17 26.67 9.66
C ASP A 69 6.80 27.40 10.87
N HIS A 70 7.98 27.98 10.66
CA HIS A 70 8.75 28.67 11.70
C HIS A 70 8.11 29.97 12.25
N VAL A 71 7.09 30.51 11.55
CA VAL A 71 6.34 31.69 11.97
C VAL A 71 4.95 31.39 12.50
N GLY A 72 4.58 30.09 12.55
CA GLY A 72 3.32 29.61 13.11
C GLY A 72 2.20 29.35 12.12
N ASN A 73 2.43 29.50 10.81
CA ASN A 73 1.40 29.15 9.81
C ASN A 73 1.27 27.63 9.72
N THR A 74 0.05 27.15 9.74
CA THR A 74 -0.23 25.72 9.61
C THR A 74 -0.10 25.26 8.16
N LEU A 75 0.66 24.19 7.94
CA LEU A 75 0.87 23.55 6.64
C LEU A 75 -0.08 22.38 6.41
N GLY A 76 -0.42 21.65 7.46
CA GLY A 76 -1.26 20.46 7.41
C GLY A 76 -1.21 19.67 8.69
N ARG A 77 -1.65 18.43 8.62
CA ARG A 77 -1.56 17.45 9.71
C ARG A 77 -0.97 16.13 9.23
N GLY A 78 -0.42 15.39 10.15
CA GLY A 78 0.17 14.08 9.86
C GLY A 78 0.34 13.25 11.12
N VAL A 79 1.02 12.13 10.99
CA VAL A 79 1.33 11.22 12.11
C VAL A 79 2.79 11.35 12.50
N PHE A 80 3.03 11.48 13.79
CA PHE A 80 4.34 11.72 14.39
C PHE A 80 5.04 10.41 14.75
N ASN A 81 6.37 10.40 14.64
CA ASN A 81 7.17 9.31 15.18
C ASN A 81 8.54 9.81 15.67
N PRO A 82 8.81 9.78 17.00
CA PRO A 82 10.07 10.24 17.58
C PRO A 82 11.26 9.32 17.27
N PHE A 83 11.02 8.07 16.88
CA PHE A 83 12.06 7.08 16.63
C PHE A 83 12.49 7.05 15.16
N SER A 84 11.60 7.45 14.25
CA SER A 84 11.84 7.40 12.80
C SER A 84 12.66 8.59 12.31
N GLN A 85 13.48 8.36 11.28
CA GLN A 85 14.04 9.47 10.50
C GLN A 85 12.96 10.33 9.84
N TYR A 86 11.80 9.73 9.50
CA TYR A 86 10.60 10.42 9.02
C TYR A 86 9.77 10.87 10.22
N ARG A 87 10.13 12.03 10.77
CA ARG A 87 9.54 12.55 12.01
C ARG A 87 8.04 12.77 11.93
N VAL A 88 7.54 13.18 10.75
CA VAL A 88 6.11 13.24 10.45
C VAL A 88 5.83 12.72 9.05
N ARG A 89 4.80 11.89 8.92
CA ARG A 89 4.20 11.54 7.64
C ARG A 89 2.94 12.39 7.47
N MET A 90 2.95 13.29 6.47
CA MET A 90 1.83 14.20 6.19
C MET A 90 0.63 13.42 5.64
N MET A 91 -0.52 13.56 6.27
CA MET A 91 -1.76 12.88 5.89
C MET A 91 -2.74 13.80 5.15
N ALA A 92 -2.79 15.07 5.52
CA ALA A 92 -3.60 16.09 4.84
C ALA A 92 -2.97 17.48 4.95
N ARG A 93 -3.15 18.29 3.91
CA ARG A 93 -2.74 19.69 3.90
C ARG A 93 -3.92 20.60 4.18
N THR A 94 -3.64 21.82 4.64
CA THR A 94 -4.69 22.81 5.01
C THR A 94 -5.64 23.12 3.87
N TYR A 95 -5.22 23.06 2.62
CA TYR A 95 -6.05 23.31 1.44
C TYR A 95 -6.88 22.10 0.98
N GLU A 96 -6.66 20.92 1.55
CA GLU A 96 -7.45 19.73 1.25
C GLU A 96 -8.70 19.68 2.14
N SER A 97 -9.85 19.31 1.57
CA SER A 97 -11.10 19.12 2.33
C SER A 97 -10.98 18.08 3.44
N LEU A 98 -10.01 17.15 3.32
CA LEU A 98 -9.72 16.12 4.30
C LEU A 98 -9.08 16.65 5.59
N TYR A 99 -8.55 17.89 5.56
CA TYR A 99 -7.87 18.47 6.72
C TYR A 99 -8.75 18.55 7.97
N THR A 100 -10.05 18.73 7.81
CA THR A 100 -11.02 18.88 8.91
C THR A 100 -11.74 17.60 9.29
N LEU A 101 -11.48 16.47 8.64
CA LEU A 101 -12.13 15.19 8.93
C LEU A 101 -11.56 14.57 10.22
N SER A 102 -12.29 13.63 10.83
CA SER A 102 -11.70 12.71 11.82
C SER A 102 -10.60 11.88 11.17
N PHE A 103 -9.71 11.28 11.97
CA PHE A 103 -8.62 10.46 11.42
C PHE A 103 -9.18 9.24 10.67
N ASP A 104 -10.19 8.59 11.22
CA ASP A 104 -10.82 7.43 10.60
C ASP A 104 -11.54 7.78 9.28
N ASP A 105 -12.23 8.93 9.23
CA ASP A 105 -12.85 9.42 8.00
C ASP A 105 -11.78 9.81 6.96
N LEU A 106 -10.67 10.41 7.40
CA LEU A 106 -9.54 10.71 6.51
C LEU A 106 -8.97 9.44 5.91
N LEU A 107 -8.71 8.39 6.70
CA LEU A 107 -8.24 7.09 6.22
C LEU A 107 -9.20 6.51 5.18
N LYS A 108 -10.49 6.48 5.49
CA LYS A 108 -11.52 5.97 4.59
C LYS A 108 -11.51 6.73 3.26
N VAL A 109 -11.53 8.06 3.29
CA VAL A 109 -11.54 8.89 2.06
C VAL A 109 -10.24 8.70 1.26
N ARG A 110 -9.07 8.55 1.89
CA ARG A 110 -7.82 8.25 1.18
C ARG A 110 -7.89 6.90 0.46
N ILE A 111 -8.46 5.89 1.09
CA ILE A 111 -8.67 4.57 0.48
C ILE A 111 -9.66 4.66 -0.69
N GLU A 112 -10.78 5.37 -0.53
CA GLU A 112 -11.74 5.62 -1.60
C GLU A 112 -11.12 6.38 -2.78
N GLN A 113 -10.26 7.37 -2.53
CA GLN A 113 -9.49 8.07 -3.57
C GLN A 113 -8.53 7.15 -4.31
N ALA A 114 -7.85 6.24 -3.59
CA ALA A 114 -6.98 5.23 -4.19
C ALA A 114 -7.78 4.29 -5.10
N ILE A 115 -8.95 3.82 -4.66
CA ILE A 115 -9.86 2.99 -5.47
C ILE A 115 -10.32 3.75 -6.74
N ALA A 116 -10.73 4.99 -6.60
CA ALA A 116 -11.17 5.82 -7.73
C ALA A 116 -10.06 6.02 -8.75
N LEU A 117 -8.81 6.24 -8.30
CA LEU A 117 -7.64 6.36 -9.16
C LEU A 117 -7.39 5.05 -9.94
N ARG A 118 -7.46 3.88 -9.29
CA ARG A 118 -7.28 2.58 -9.96
C ARG A 118 -8.42 2.30 -10.93
N SER A 119 -9.64 2.63 -10.58
CA SER A 119 -10.80 2.52 -11.48
C SER A 119 -10.65 3.38 -12.73
N ALA A 120 -10.10 4.59 -12.62
CA ALA A 120 -9.84 5.48 -13.74
C ALA A 120 -8.82 4.90 -14.75
N ILE A 121 -7.94 4.00 -14.31
CA ILE A 121 -6.99 3.26 -15.16
C ILE A 121 -7.45 1.82 -15.42
N SER A 122 -8.74 1.53 -15.27
CA SER A 122 -9.38 0.23 -15.55
C SER A 122 -8.85 -0.93 -14.70
N LEU A 123 -8.59 -0.68 -13.41
CA LEU A 123 -8.24 -1.70 -12.43
C LEU A 123 -9.32 -1.80 -11.33
N PRO A 124 -9.80 -3.03 -11.02
CA PRO A 124 -9.54 -4.28 -11.71
C PRO A 124 -10.22 -4.38 -13.08
N SER A 125 -9.81 -5.40 -13.86
CA SER A 125 -10.46 -5.75 -15.13
C SER A 125 -10.42 -7.27 -15.37
N LYS A 126 -11.11 -7.75 -16.42
CA LYS A 126 -11.03 -9.18 -16.81
C LYS A 126 -9.60 -9.63 -17.15
N LYS A 127 -8.74 -8.69 -17.58
CA LYS A 127 -7.33 -8.95 -17.92
C LYS A 127 -6.37 -8.69 -16.75
N ASN A 128 -6.82 -8.02 -15.69
CA ASN A 128 -6.00 -7.65 -14.55
C ASN A 128 -6.83 -7.75 -13.26
N SER A 129 -6.72 -8.86 -12.55
CA SER A 129 -7.29 -9.07 -11.20
C SER A 129 -6.27 -8.86 -10.09
N VAL A 130 -5.00 -8.57 -10.45
CA VAL A 130 -3.92 -8.29 -9.51
C VAL A 130 -3.38 -6.89 -9.75
N TYR A 131 -3.32 -6.09 -8.67
CA TYR A 131 -2.85 -4.70 -8.76
C TYR A 131 -2.56 -4.09 -7.40
N ARG A 132 -1.70 -3.07 -7.37
CA ARG A 132 -1.48 -2.24 -6.19
C ARG A 132 -2.60 -1.24 -5.99
N LEU A 133 -3.33 -1.39 -4.88
CA LEU A 133 -4.40 -0.49 -4.49
C LEU A 133 -3.87 0.74 -3.75
N ILE A 134 -2.98 0.55 -2.77
CA ILE A 134 -2.36 1.65 -2.02
C ILE A 134 -0.85 1.56 -2.19
N ASN A 135 -0.23 2.66 -2.64
CA ASN A 135 1.20 2.78 -2.88
C ASN A 135 1.85 3.78 -1.90
N GLY A 136 1.67 3.57 -0.61
CA GLY A 136 2.33 4.35 0.42
C GLY A 136 2.17 5.86 0.25
N GLU A 137 3.30 6.54 0.10
CA GLU A 137 3.38 8.00 -0.04
C GLU A 137 2.63 8.53 -1.27
N GLY A 138 2.55 7.76 -2.35
CA GLY A 138 1.82 8.11 -3.58
C GLY A 138 0.33 8.31 -3.34
N ASP A 139 -0.26 7.52 -2.44
CA ASP A 139 -1.66 7.61 -2.03
C ASP A 139 -1.84 8.35 -0.69
N ARG A 140 -0.81 9.05 -0.19
CA ARG A 140 -0.80 9.81 1.07
C ARG A 140 -1.01 8.95 2.32
N LEU A 141 -0.67 7.67 2.24
CA LEU A 141 -0.72 6.71 3.34
C LEU A 141 0.67 6.08 3.54
N GLY A 142 1.69 6.95 3.70
CA GLY A 142 3.10 6.56 3.76
C GLY A 142 3.39 5.49 4.82
N GLY A 143 3.98 4.38 4.38
CA GLY A 143 4.22 3.21 5.22
C GLY A 143 3.16 2.11 5.15
N LEU A 144 2.04 2.34 4.42
CA LEU A 144 1.04 1.33 4.10
C LEU A 144 1.07 0.99 2.61
N VAL A 145 1.23 -0.27 2.29
CA VAL A 145 1.06 -0.81 0.93
C VAL A 145 -0.10 -1.79 0.95
N VAL A 146 -1.01 -1.69 -0.03
CA VAL A 146 -2.11 -2.64 -0.16
C VAL A 146 -2.16 -3.13 -1.60
N ASP A 147 -2.07 -4.45 -1.78
CA ASP A 147 -2.23 -5.12 -3.06
C ASP A 147 -3.50 -5.96 -3.06
N VAL A 148 -4.22 -5.95 -4.17
CA VAL A 148 -5.37 -6.82 -4.42
C VAL A 148 -4.92 -7.96 -5.30
N LEU A 149 -5.08 -9.20 -4.82
CA LEU A 149 -4.73 -10.44 -5.48
C LEU A 149 -6.01 -11.25 -5.71
N GLY A 150 -6.76 -10.93 -6.76
CA GLY A 150 -8.06 -11.55 -7.01
C GLY A 150 -9.06 -11.28 -5.88
N SER A 151 -9.46 -12.30 -5.13
CA SER A 151 -10.36 -12.19 -3.98
C SER A 151 -9.63 -11.96 -2.65
N THR A 152 -8.31 -11.94 -2.64
CA THR A 152 -7.49 -11.70 -1.44
C THR A 152 -6.89 -10.30 -1.48
N VAL A 153 -6.93 -9.60 -0.37
CA VAL A 153 -6.23 -8.33 -0.16
C VAL A 153 -5.03 -8.57 0.74
N VAL A 154 -3.88 -8.03 0.37
CA VAL A 154 -2.68 -8.06 1.22
C VAL A 154 -2.31 -6.64 1.61
N ALA A 155 -2.39 -6.34 2.90
CA ALA A 155 -1.93 -5.08 3.48
C ALA A 155 -0.55 -5.28 4.10
N GLN A 156 0.45 -4.53 3.66
CA GLN A 156 1.79 -4.54 4.22
C GLN A 156 2.05 -3.28 5.03
N SER A 157 2.32 -3.49 6.31
CA SER A 157 2.69 -2.45 7.26
C SER A 157 4.21 -2.28 7.32
N SER A 158 4.69 -1.04 7.22
CA SER A 158 6.11 -0.69 7.31
C SER A 158 6.38 0.56 8.16
N ALA A 159 5.37 1.04 8.89
CA ALA A 159 5.48 2.21 9.76
C ALA A 159 4.67 2.03 11.05
N TYR A 160 5.19 2.59 12.14
CA TYR A 160 4.59 2.48 13.48
C TYR A 160 3.10 2.87 13.51
N TRP A 161 2.74 3.99 12.85
CA TRP A 161 1.37 4.48 12.83
C TRP A 161 0.39 3.49 12.19
N VAL A 162 0.85 2.71 11.21
CA VAL A 162 0.03 1.70 10.51
C VAL A 162 -0.36 0.59 11.48
N GLU A 163 0.57 0.13 12.33
CA GLU A 163 0.27 -0.85 13.39
C GLU A 163 -0.64 -0.26 14.47
N ARG A 164 -0.40 0.98 14.88
CA ARG A 164 -1.21 1.66 15.90
C ARG A 164 -2.67 1.83 15.46
N HIS A 165 -2.90 2.11 14.19
CA HIS A 165 -4.23 2.33 13.62
C HIS A 165 -4.73 1.13 12.79
N LYS A 166 -4.16 -0.06 13.03
CA LYS A 166 -4.45 -1.29 12.28
C LYS A 166 -5.94 -1.55 12.14
N SER A 167 -6.69 -1.54 13.25
CA SER A 167 -8.12 -1.86 13.24
C SER A 167 -8.95 -0.88 12.40
N ALA A 168 -8.63 0.42 12.42
CA ALA A 168 -9.30 1.43 11.59
C ALA A 168 -8.98 1.22 10.10
N ILE A 169 -7.73 0.90 9.77
CA ILE A 169 -7.29 0.61 8.39
C ILE A 169 -7.96 -0.67 7.88
N GLU A 170 -8.00 -1.74 8.67
CA GLU A 170 -8.69 -2.99 8.34
C GLU A 170 -10.17 -2.76 8.07
N ALA A 171 -10.84 -2.06 8.98
CA ALA A 171 -12.27 -1.73 8.82
C ALA A 171 -12.52 -0.93 7.53
N ALA A 172 -11.68 0.06 7.25
CA ALA A 172 -11.80 0.88 6.05
C ALA A 172 -11.56 0.07 4.76
N ILE A 173 -10.57 -0.83 4.73
CA ILE A 173 -10.30 -1.72 3.59
C ILE A 173 -11.48 -2.66 3.38
N LEU A 174 -11.93 -3.37 4.42
CA LEU A 174 -13.02 -4.35 4.32
C LEU A 174 -14.37 -3.71 3.96
N ALA A 175 -14.59 -2.45 4.33
CA ALA A 175 -15.79 -1.72 3.95
C ALA A 175 -15.80 -1.26 2.48
N THR A 176 -14.63 -1.11 1.86
CA THR A 176 -14.49 -0.50 0.52
C THR A 176 -14.05 -1.47 -0.56
N VAL A 177 -13.31 -2.52 -0.21
CA VAL A 177 -12.78 -3.52 -1.14
C VAL A 177 -13.51 -4.84 -0.94
N LYS A 178 -14.17 -5.32 -2.00
CA LYS A 178 -14.80 -6.65 -1.96
C LYS A 178 -13.71 -7.72 -1.95
N SER A 179 -13.55 -8.40 -0.83
CA SER A 179 -12.54 -9.47 -0.66
C SER A 179 -13.07 -10.58 0.24
N ASP A 180 -12.57 -11.80 0.01
CA ASP A 180 -12.86 -12.96 0.86
C ASP A 180 -11.88 -13.05 2.05
N LYS A 181 -10.70 -12.48 1.89
CA LYS A 181 -9.57 -12.62 2.81
C LYS A 181 -8.73 -11.36 2.83
N LEU A 182 -8.30 -10.93 4.01
CA LEU A 182 -7.30 -9.89 4.22
C LEU A 182 -6.09 -10.52 4.93
N VAL A 183 -4.92 -10.42 4.31
CA VAL A 183 -3.64 -10.81 4.90
C VAL A 183 -2.93 -9.53 5.35
N TRP A 184 -2.60 -9.45 6.64
CA TRP A 184 -1.84 -8.35 7.21
C TRP A 184 -0.39 -8.76 7.39
N ARG A 185 0.48 -8.21 6.56
CA ARG A 185 1.92 -8.51 6.58
C ARG A 185 2.71 -7.39 7.24
N ARG A 186 3.72 -7.75 7.99
CA ARG A 186 4.59 -6.83 8.70
C ARG A 186 5.98 -6.81 8.10
N SER A 187 6.44 -5.63 7.68
CA SER A 187 7.83 -5.44 7.24
C SER A 187 8.73 -5.29 8.46
N GLU A 188 9.19 -6.42 9.01
CA GLU A 188 9.93 -6.50 10.27
C GLU A 188 11.07 -5.49 10.36
N GLY A 189 11.98 -5.48 9.38
CA GLY A 189 13.14 -4.60 9.38
C GLY A 189 12.76 -3.11 9.36
N ARG A 190 11.69 -2.75 8.62
CA ARG A 190 11.18 -1.38 8.56
C ARG A 190 10.48 -0.96 9.85
N LEU A 191 9.67 -1.83 10.41
CA LEU A 191 8.95 -1.57 11.67
C LEU A 191 9.93 -1.41 12.83
N LYS A 192 10.98 -2.24 12.92
CA LYS A 192 12.06 -2.09 13.90
C LYS A 192 12.78 -0.76 13.76
N GLN A 193 13.10 -0.34 12.53
CA GLN A 193 13.70 0.98 12.25
C GLN A 193 12.77 2.14 12.63
N ASP A 194 11.46 1.94 12.55
CA ASP A 194 10.44 2.91 12.92
C ASP A 194 10.11 2.86 14.43
N GLY A 195 10.83 2.04 15.23
CA GLY A 195 10.73 1.93 16.68
C GLY A 195 9.58 1.05 17.18
N TYR A 196 9.00 0.22 16.31
CA TYR A 196 7.96 -0.72 16.71
C TYR A 196 8.55 -1.93 17.44
N THR A 197 8.00 -2.25 18.63
CA THR A 197 8.45 -3.34 19.51
C THR A 197 7.37 -4.39 19.77
N GLY A 198 6.21 -4.26 19.11
CA GLY A 198 5.12 -5.23 19.25
C GLY A 198 5.35 -6.52 18.46
N ASP A 199 4.32 -7.37 18.44
CA ASP A 199 4.32 -8.60 17.66
C ASP A 199 4.52 -8.31 16.16
N LEU A 200 5.36 -9.09 15.51
CA LEU A 200 5.73 -8.96 14.10
C LEU A 200 5.20 -10.11 13.23
N ALA A 201 4.45 -11.07 13.82
CA ALA A 201 3.83 -12.15 13.05
C ALA A 201 2.75 -11.63 12.10
N ASP A 202 2.71 -12.18 10.89
CA ASP A 202 1.65 -11.89 9.92
C ASP A 202 0.29 -12.41 10.43
N ILE A 203 -0.80 -11.77 10.03
CA ILE A 203 -2.16 -12.09 10.48
C ILE A 203 -3.05 -12.33 9.27
N VAL A 204 -3.83 -13.41 9.31
CA VAL A 204 -4.85 -13.71 8.30
C VAL A 204 -6.24 -13.43 8.88
N ILE A 205 -7.02 -12.62 8.18
CA ILE A 205 -8.37 -12.25 8.54
C ILE A 205 -9.30 -12.73 7.43
N ASN A 206 -10.16 -13.71 7.72
CA ASN A 206 -11.18 -14.16 6.78
C ASN A 206 -12.41 -13.25 6.86
N SER A 207 -13.04 -12.95 5.73
CA SER A 207 -14.32 -12.25 5.76
C SER A 207 -15.40 -13.15 6.38
N ALA A 208 -16.34 -12.56 7.11
CA ALA A 208 -17.39 -13.29 7.83
C ALA A 208 -18.26 -14.21 6.93
N ALA A 209 -18.28 -13.96 5.62
CA ALA A 209 -19.05 -14.76 4.66
C ALA A 209 -18.46 -16.16 4.35
N LYS A 210 -17.20 -16.44 4.71
CA LYS A 210 -16.53 -17.73 4.40
C LYS A 210 -16.28 -18.66 5.60
N VAL A 211 -16.62 -18.24 6.81
CA VAL A 211 -16.37 -19.03 8.03
C VAL A 211 -17.22 -20.33 8.08
N GLU A 212 -18.33 -20.40 7.34
CA GLU A 212 -19.27 -21.53 7.43
C GLU A 212 -18.91 -22.77 6.61
N ASN A 213 -17.92 -22.74 5.70
CA ASN A 213 -17.68 -23.85 4.75
C ASN A 213 -16.28 -24.46 4.72
N SER A 214 -15.38 -24.14 5.65
CA SER A 214 -14.00 -24.68 5.62
C SER A 214 -13.82 -25.86 6.58
N THR A 215 -14.38 -27.03 6.24
CA THR A 215 -13.99 -28.30 6.84
C THR A 215 -12.99 -29.00 5.89
N GLY A 216 -11.69 -28.93 6.20
CA GLY A 216 -10.70 -29.91 5.77
C GLY A 216 -10.30 -29.94 4.29
N ALA A 217 -10.58 -28.91 3.50
CA ALA A 217 -10.06 -28.82 2.13
C ALA A 217 -8.62 -28.27 2.14
N GLU A 218 -7.72 -28.91 1.36
CA GLU A 218 -6.40 -28.35 1.06
C GLU A 218 -6.57 -26.90 0.53
N PRO A 219 -5.65 -25.98 0.85
CA PRO A 219 -5.75 -24.60 0.37
C PRO A 219 -5.73 -24.60 -1.16
N GLU A 220 -6.84 -24.17 -1.78
CA GLU A 220 -6.89 -23.97 -3.23
C GLU A 220 -5.87 -22.90 -3.63
N ASP A 221 -5.10 -23.19 -4.68
CA ASP A 221 -4.18 -22.25 -5.30
C ASP A 221 -4.90 -20.93 -5.65
N LEU A 222 -4.41 -19.80 -5.13
CA LEU A 222 -4.94 -18.49 -5.49
C LEU A 222 -4.47 -18.12 -6.89
N ILE A 223 -5.38 -18.14 -7.86
CA ILE A 223 -5.09 -17.78 -9.25
C ILE A 223 -5.48 -16.32 -9.49
N VAL A 224 -4.52 -15.53 -9.98
CA VAL A 224 -4.72 -14.14 -10.40
C VAL A 224 -4.43 -13.97 -11.89
N VAL A 225 -4.93 -12.89 -12.48
CA VAL A 225 -4.70 -12.56 -13.89
C VAL A 225 -3.98 -11.23 -14.00
N GLU A 226 -2.88 -11.19 -14.75
CA GLU A 226 -2.19 -9.96 -15.14
C GLU A 226 -1.93 -9.96 -16.66
N ASN A 227 -2.42 -8.93 -17.34
CA ASN A 227 -2.30 -8.79 -18.80
C ASN A 227 -2.78 -10.04 -19.57
N GLY A 228 -3.82 -10.71 -19.03
CA GLY A 228 -4.41 -11.92 -19.58
C GLY A 228 -3.65 -13.20 -19.28
N ILE A 229 -2.55 -13.16 -18.56
CA ILE A 229 -1.79 -14.36 -18.10
C ILE A 229 -2.25 -14.70 -16.69
N LYS A 230 -2.46 -16.00 -16.44
CA LYS A 230 -2.77 -16.54 -15.13
C LYS A 230 -1.50 -16.85 -14.34
N TYR A 231 -1.48 -16.45 -13.07
CA TYR A 231 -0.40 -16.74 -12.13
C TYR A 231 -0.99 -17.37 -10.87
N VAL A 232 -0.31 -18.41 -10.36
CA VAL A 232 -0.52 -18.88 -9.00
C VAL A 232 0.28 -17.98 -8.07
N VAL A 233 -0.35 -17.46 -7.03
CA VAL A 233 0.28 -16.56 -6.07
C VAL A 233 0.10 -17.04 -4.64
N CYS A 234 1.08 -16.78 -3.78
CA CYS A 234 1.05 -17.10 -2.37
C CYS A 234 1.12 -15.82 -1.53
N PRO A 235 -0.04 -15.30 -1.08
CA PRO A 235 -0.09 -14.05 -0.30
C PRO A 235 0.61 -14.14 1.06
N GLU A 236 0.72 -15.33 1.63
CA GLU A 236 1.24 -15.56 2.97
C GLU A 236 2.76 -15.70 2.98
N ASP A 237 3.34 -16.49 2.05
CA ASP A 237 4.76 -16.84 2.06
C ASP A 237 5.58 -16.20 0.94
N GLY A 238 4.92 -15.62 -0.09
CA GLY A 238 5.59 -15.02 -1.24
C GLY A 238 6.35 -13.74 -0.86
N GLN A 239 7.39 -13.41 -1.62
CA GLN A 239 8.13 -12.16 -1.45
C GLN A 239 7.19 -10.94 -1.63
N LYS A 240 7.50 -9.81 -0.96
CA LYS A 240 6.64 -8.61 -0.88
C LYS A 240 5.25 -9.00 -0.37
N THR A 241 4.23 -8.83 -1.21
CA THR A 241 2.83 -9.15 -0.93
C THR A 241 2.38 -10.48 -1.56
N GLY A 242 3.32 -11.30 -2.06
CA GLY A 242 3.05 -12.55 -2.78
C GLY A 242 3.07 -12.41 -4.30
N PHE A 243 3.08 -11.17 -4.82
CA PHE A 243 3.21 -10.87 -6.24
C PHE A 243 3.85 -9.49 -6.45
N TYR A 244 4.55 -9.30 -7.56
CA TYR A 244 5.21 -8.05 -7.92
C TYR A 244 4.29 -7.17 -8.79
N CYS A 245 3.26 -6.57 -8.21
CA CYS A 245 2.27 -5.73 -8.89
C CYS A 245 2.89 -4.49 -9.59
N ASP A 246 4.04 -4.03 -9.11
CA ASP A 246 4.76 -2.86 -9.60
C ASP A 246 5.46 -3.10 -10.95
N GLN A 247 5.56 -4.35 -11.42
CA GLN A 247 6.24 -4.72 -12.66
C GLN A 247 5.30 -4.99 -13.85
N ARG A 248 3.99 -4.78 -13.70
CA ARG A 248 2.99 -5.10 -14.72
C ARG A 248 3.30 -4.50 -16.09
N ASP A 249 3.59 -3.20 -16.11
CA ASP A 249 3.81 -2.48 -17.37
C ASP A 249 5.18 -2.83 -17.98
N ASN A 250 6.19 -3.05 -17.13
CA ASN A 250 7.50 -3.54 -17.57
C ASN A 250 7.39 -4.96 -18.16
N ARG A 251 6.59 -5.85 -17.57
CA ARG A 251 6.33 -7.17 -18.14
C ARG A 251 5.64 -7.10 -19.50
N MET A 252 4.68 -6.16 -19.66
CA MET A 252 4.03 -5.93 -20.96
C MET A 252 5.03 -5.41 -22.01
N MET A 253 5.88 -4.48 -21.64
CA MET A 253 6.93 -3.96 -22.53
C MET A 253 7.89 -5.07 -22.96
N ILE A 254 8.31 -5.96 -22.06
CA ILE A 254 9.15 -7.12 -22.43
C ILE A 254 8.41 -8.04 -23.42
N ARG A 255 7.11 -8.28 -23.25
CA ARG A 255 6.31 -9.07 -24.20
C ARG A 255 6.41 -8.51 -25.62
N GLU A 256 6.27 -7.19 -25.77
CA GLU A 256 6.33 -6.50 -27.06
C GLU A 256 7.75 -6.53 -27.66
N MET A 257 8.77 -6.28 -26.82
CA MET A 257 10.17 -6.26 -27.25
C MET A 257 10.74 -7.64 -27.62
N SER A 258 10.11 -8.71 -27.14
CA SER A 258 10.61 -10.10 -27.27
C SER A 258 10.18 -10.77 -28.57
N GLU A 259 9.38 -10.15 -29.43
CA GLU A 259 8.93 -10.72 -30.69
C GLU A 259 10.12 -11.11 -31.57
N GLY A 260 10.21 -12.42 -31.92
CA GLY A 260 11.28 -12.97 -32.75
C GLY A 260 12.67 -12.96 -32.10
N LYS A 261 12.77 -12.82 -30.77
CA LYS A 261 14.05 -12.74 -30.03
C LYS A 261 14.27 -13.97 -29.16
N THR A 262 15.55 -14.24 -28.86
CA THR A 262 15.94 -15.12 -27.77
C THR A 262 16.10 -14.28 -26.50
N VAL A 263 15.42 -14.67 -25.41
CA VAL A 263 15.43 -13.93 -24.13
C VAL A 263 16.08 -14.77 -23.05
N LEU A 264 17.05 -14.20 -22.37
CA LEU A 264 17.69 -14.77 -21.18
C LEU A 264 17.20 -14.00 -19.93
N ASP A 265 16.53 -14.69 -19.01
CA ASP A 265 16.09 -14.16 -17.72
C ASP A 265 16.95 -14.74 -16.59
N THR A 266 17.91 -13.95 -16.09
CA THR A 266 18.94 -14.39 -15.13
C THR A 266 18.49 -14.33 -13.66
N PHE A 267 17.45 -13.55 -13.34
CA PHE A 267 16.89 -13.40 -11.99
C PHE A 267 15.38 -13.60 -12.01
N CYS A 268 14.96 -14.71 -12.63
CA CYS A 268 13.57 -14.89 -13.06
C CYS A 268 12.55 -14.93 -11.90
N TYR A 269 12.96 -15.25 -10.66
CA TYR A 269 12.05 -15.46 -9.53
C TYR A 269 10.88 -16.38 -9.92
N SER A 270 9.62 -15.89 -9.88
CA SER A 270 8.44 -16.62 -10.35
C SER A 270 8.32 -16.71 -11.89
N GLY A 271 9.29 -16.20 -12.64
CA GLY A 271 9.30 -16.23 -14.10
C GLY A 271 8.35 -15.24 -14.78
N GLY A 272 7.92 -14.19 -14.07
CA GLY A 272 6.94 -13.24 -14.59
C GLY A 272 7.36 -12.55 -15.88
N PHE A 273 8.65 -12.18 -16.03
CA PHE A 273 9.20 -11.63 -17.27
C PHE A 273 9.32 -12.70 -18.36
N SER A 274 9.85 -13.88 -18.03
CA SER A 274 9.98 -15.02 -18.95
C SER A 274 8.64 -15.42 -19.55
N VAL A 275 7.57 -15.50 -18.73
CA VAL A 275 6.22 -15.86 -19.20
C VAL A 275 5.69 -14.80 -20.15
N ASN A 276 5.87 -13.51 -19.83
CA ASN A 276 5.44 -12.43 -20.73
C ASN A 276 6.22 -12.44 -22.05
N ALA A 277 7.54 -12.66 -22.01
CA ALA A 277 8.33 -12.82 -23.22
C ALA A 277 7.83 -14.01 -24.07
N ALA A 278 7.54 -15.16 -23.45
CA ALA A 278 7.04 -16.37 -24.14
C ALA A 278 5.68 -16.17 -24.82
N VAL A 279 4.82 -15.33 -24.28
CA VAL A 279 3.52 -14.96 -24.88
C VAL A 279 3.71 -14.01 -26.08
N GLY A 280 4.88 -13.34 -26.18
CA GLY A 280 5.29 -12.63 -27.38
C GLY A 280 5.39 -13.59 -28.57
N LYS A 281 5.14 -13.10 -29.80
CA LYS A 281 5.14 -13.93 -30.99
C LYS A 281 6.57 -14.40 -31.33
N ASN A 282 6.74 -15.70 -31.56
CA ASN A 282 8.00 -16.31 -32.00
C ASN A 282 9.20 -16.03 -31.06
N CYS A 283 8.98 -15.98 -29.75
CA CYS A 283 10.04 -15.77 -28.77
C CYS A 283 10.58 -17.11 -28.28
N GLU A 284 11.90 -17.30 -28.30
CA GLU A 284 12.61 -18.41 -27.65
C GLU A 284 13.09 -17.98 -26.28
N ILE A 285 12.81 -18.78 -25.26
CA ILE A 285 13.21 -18.47 -23.88
C ILE A 285 14.30 -19.41 -23.39
N GLN A 286 15.43 -18.83 -23.04
CA GLN A 286 16.48 -19.49 -22.27
C GLN A 286 16.36 -19.06 -20.81
N ARG A 287 16.10 -20.01 -19.91
CA ARG A 287 16.09 -19.78 -18.48
C ARG A 287 17.44 -20.06 -17.89
N SER A 288 17.98 -19.15 -17.10
CA SER A 288 18.93 -19.50 -16.05
C SER A 288 18.21 -19.37 -14.71
N VAL A 289 17.74 -20.46 -14.18
CA VAL A 289 17.44 -20.57 -12.78
C VAL A 289 18.78 -20.78 -12.11
N LEU A 290 19.34 -19.81 -11.41
CA LEU A 290 20.42 -20.02 -10.46
C LEU A 290 19.81 -20.74 -9.23
N ARG A 291 19.45 -22.04 -9.42
CA ARG A 291 19.36 -22.99 -8.32
C ARG A 291 20.75 -23.55 -8.12
N PHE A 292 21.22 -23.54 -6.90
CA PHE A 292 22.42 -24.25 -6.48
C PHE A 292 22.24 -25.79 -6.43
N ASP A 293 21.20 -26.34 -7.03
CA ASP A 293 20.92 -27.79 -7.07
C ASP A 293 20.98 -28.30 -8.51
N ASN A 294 21.84 -29.29 -8.72
CA ASN A 294 22.23 -29.91 -10.00
C ASN A 294 21.06 -30.68 -10.69
N ALA A 295 20.04 -30.01 -11.20
CA ALA A 295 19.04 -30.68 -12.04
C ALA A 295 18.80 -29.88 -13.33
N ALA A 296 19.10 -30.50 -14.47
CA ALA A 296 18.83 -30.00 -15.80
C ALA A 296 17.30 -29.90 -16.04
N VAL A 297 16.84 -28.75 -16.55
CA VAL A 297 15.42 -28.52 -16.87
C VAL A 297 15.21 -28.78 -18.37
N PRO A 298 14.27 -29.68 -18.77
CA PRO A 298 13.97 -29.94 -20.18
C PRO A 298 13.24 -28.77 -20.85
N SER A 299 13.39 -28.67 -22.18
CA SER A 299 12.67 -27.72 -23.04
C SER A 299 11.15 -27.91 -22.94
N ILE A 300 10.41 -26.84 -22.66
CA ILE A 300 8.96 -26.88 -22.43
C ILE A 300 8.23 -26.30 -23.64
N SER A 301 7.35 -27.12 -24.23
CA SER A 301 6.31 -26.70 -25.18
C SER A 301 5.16 -26.03 -24.42
N ILE A 302 4.76 -24.81 -24.86
CA ILE A 302 3.84 -23.96 -24.12
C ILE A 302 2.40 -24.26 -24.50
N SER A 303 1.70 -25.12 -23.73
CA SER A 303 0.24 -25.16 -23.72
C SER A 303 -0.37 -24.75 -22.37
N THR A 304 0.34 -24.94 -21.27
CA THR A 304 -0.07 -24.46 -19.95
C THR A 304 1.17 -24.38 -19.05
N ILE A 305 1.48 -23.21 -18.51
CA ILE A 305 2.62 -23.01 -17.59
C ILE A 305 2.09 -22.65 -16.22
N TYR A 306 2.27 -23.52 -15.26
CA TYR A 306 2.10 -23.25 -13.84
C TYR A 306 3.48 -22.95 -13.24
N PHE A 307 3.62 -21.82 -12.55
CA PHE A 307 4.83 -21.47 -11.83
C PHE A 307 4.55 -21.52 -10.33
N TYR A 308 5.22 -22.45 -9.66
CA TYR A 308 5.27 -22.47 -8.20
C TYR A 308 6.52 -21.69 -7.75
N ALA A 309 6.34 -20.65 -6.95
CA ALA A 309 7.42 -20.01 -6.24
C ALA A 309 7.58 -20.72 -4.89
N HIS A 310 8.53 -21.64 -4.78
CA HIS A 310 9.02 -22.10 -3.48
C HIS A 310 10.21 -21.24 -3.06
N ASN A 311 10.23 -20.85 -1.75
CA ASN A 311 11.36 -20.19 -1.09
C ASN A 311 12.62 -21.05 -1.11
#